data_4c0c1a66c7e085a3f7619a820cd9ca6c
#
_entry.id   4c0c1a66c7e085a3f7619a820cd9ca6c
#
_cell.length_a   1.000
_cell.length_b   1.000
_cell.length_c   1.000
_cell.angle_alpha   90.00
_cell.angle_beta   90.00
_cell.angle_gamma   90.00
#
_symmetry.space_group_name_H-M   'P 1'
#
loop_
_entity.id
_entity.type
_entity.pdbx_description
1 polymer ?
#
loop_
_entity_poly.entity_id
_entity_poly.type
_entity_poly.pdbx_seq_one_letter_code
_entity_poly.pdbx_strand_id
1 'polypeptide(L)'
;MNDIEKAKKYTWEQSDWIVHRNGYFSMKECVYFYHKGQAIFNPWLDMMGNSIEEPFSYYGKEKVDEFCRRIVAKKGGIKQVHQVTVDSNILEFLKMLYFGVTDNPFEAASRSAYTDMCRTIRFHGKNGEALRKSIDVLLEERISELIDVDNSGKYTQWHYSICKQIVDKYEAAGIEFYIGQAQKWVNMTLKYLYVLVPDVVEPFYRFLHIPLDNYIMDIAKKQYGVPSLSTAWSRISDYQDYLDYEQKLMEVIDEMPLDWEFKKWVESVRQQKSIKSS
;
A
#
# COMPACT_ATOMS: atom_id res chain seq x y z
N MET A 1 9.65 -12.61 38.96
CA MET A 1 9.92 -12.90 37.55
C MET A 1 11.32 -12.40 37.25
N ASN A 2 12.22 -13.29 36.87
CA ASN A 2 13.61 -12.90 36.53
C ASN A 2 13.62 -12.17 35.14
N ASP A 3 14.77 -11.58 34.77
CA ASP A 3 14.87 -10.79 33.55
C ASP A 3 14.68 -11.63 32.27
N ILE A 4 14.99 -12.92 32.32
CA ILE A 4 14.78 -13.87 31.22
C ILE A 4 13.29 -14.09 30.99
N GLU A 5 12.50 -14.34 32.03
CA GLU A 5 11.06 -14.53 31.94
C GLU A 5 10.35 -13.26 31.45
N LYS A 6 10.80 -12.09 31.94
CA LYS A 6 10.30 -10.80 31.45
C LYS A 6 10.64 -10.60 29.98
N ALA A 7 11.86 -10.85 29.56
CA ALA A 7 12.30 -10.70 28.20
C ALA A 7 11.55 -11.66 27.26
N LYS A 8 11.34 -12.93 27.67
CA LYS A 8 10.56 -13.92 26.92
C LYS A 8 9.15 -13.44 26.69
N LYS A 9 8.46 -13.02 27.75
CA LYS A 9 7.10 -12.48 27.65
C LYS A 9 7.02 -11.28 26.69
N TYR A 10 7.94 -10.32 26.81
CA TYR A 10 7.96 -9.13 25.97
C TYR A 10 8.26 -9.43 24.51
N THR A 11 9.07 -10.40 24.24
CA THR A 11 9.40 -10.85 22.88
C THR A 11 8.19 -11.49 22.20
N TRP A 12 7.43 -12.33 22.91
CA TRP A 12 6.21 -12.94 22.38
C TRP A 12 5.13 -11.91 22.10
N GLU A 13 4.86 -11.00 23.03
CA GLU A 13 3.88 -9.92 22.85
C GLU A 13 4.20 -9.05 21.62
N GLN A 14 5.48 -8.86 21.31
CA GLN A 14 5.88 -8.07 20.15
C GLN A 14 6.01 -8.88 18.86
N SER A 15 6.26 -10.17 18.95
CA SER A 15 6.23 -11.08 17.79
C SER A 15 4.82 -11.19 17.24
N ASP A 16 3.81 -11.31 18.07
CA ASP A 16 2.41 -11.31 17.66
C ASP A 16 2.03 -10.01 16.93
N TRP A 17 2.50 -8.88 17.41
CA TRP A 17 2.26 -7.59 16.77
C TRP A 17 2.90 -7.48 15.37
N ILE A 18 4.05 -8.03 15.16
CA ILE A 18 4.72 -8.07 13.85
C ILE A 18 3.99 -9.01 12.89
N VAL A 19 3.57 -10.17 13.35
CA VAL A 19 2.77 -11.14 12.57
C VAL A 19 1.51 -10.49 12.01
N HIS A 20 0.77 -9.76 12.83
CA HIS A 20 -0.46 -9.10 12.38
C HIS A 20 -0.27 -7.94 11.41
N ARG A 21 0.86 -7.25 11.46
CA ARG A 21 1.05 -6.04 10.66
C ARG A 21 1.57 -6.28 9.25
N ASN A 22 2.32 -7.32 9.03
CA ASN A 22 3.00 -7.50 7.73
C ASN A 22 2.43 -8.62 6.87
N GLY A 23 1.44 -9.45 7.34
CA GLY A 23 0.82 -10.53 6.54
C GLY A 23 1.80 -11.48 5.80
N TYR A 24 3.07 -11.15 5.86
CA TYR A 24 4.18 -11.68 5.09
C TYR A 24 5.20 -12.31 6.00
N PHE A 25 4.86 -13.45 6.57
CA PHE A 25 5.90 -14.21 7.25
C PHE A 25 6.27 -15.45 6.45
N SER A 26 7.40 -15.36 5.77
CA SER A 26 8.21 -16.55 5.64
C SER A 26 8.62 -16.97 7.07
N MET A 27 8.62 -18.25 7.38
CA MET A 27 9.04 -18.75 8.69
C MET A 27 10.42 -18.24 9.13
N LYS A 28 11.25 -17.73 8.22
CA LYS A 28 12.55 -17.09 8.49
C LYS A 28 12.45 -15.75 9.22
N GLU A 29 11.35 -15.02 9.06
CA GLU A 29 11.17 -13.71 9.69
C GLU A 29 10.68 -13.82 11.14
N CYS A 30 10.07 -14.94 11.50
CA CYS A 30 9.71 -15.24 12.89
C CYS A 30 10.92 -15.39 13.83
N VAL A 31 12.11 -15.64 13.30
CA VAL A 31 13.36 -15.74 14.07
C VAL A 31 13.86 -14.37 14.51
N TYR A 32 13.50 -13.32 13.82
CA TYR A 32 13.96 -11.98 14.06
C TYR A 32 12.83 -11.08 14.52
N PHE A 33 13.11 -10.40 15.58
CA PHE A 33 12.26 -9.38 16.13
C PHE A 33 12.60 -8.04 15.48
N TYR A 34 11.66 -7.38 14.84
CA TYR A 34 11.88 -6.08 14.21
C TYR A 34 11.49 -4.93 15.14
N HIS A 35 12.44 -4.04 15.42
CA HIS A 35 12.18 -2.81 16.13
C HIS A 35 12.70 -1.63 15.29
N LYS A 36 11.83 -0.72 14.91
CA LYS A 36 12.15 0.44 14.05
C LYS A 36 12.85 0.05 12.73
N GLY A 37 12.42 -1.03 12.10
CA GLY A 37 12.99 -1.50 10.83
C GLY A 37 14.32 -2.26 10.96
N GLN A 38 14.80 -2.52 12.17
CA GLN A 38 16.01 -3.33 12.37
C GLN A 38 15.65 -4.72 12.90
N ALA A 39 16.19 -5.75 12.28
CA ALA A 39 16.04 -7.12 12.73
C ALA A 39 16.76 -7.33 14.06
N ILE A 40 16.02 -7.78 15.08
CA ILE A 40 16.56 -8.15 16.38
C ILE A 40 16.40 -9.67 16.56
N PHE A 41 17.49 -10.31 16.89
CA PHE A 41 17.54 -11.74 17.17
C PHE A 41 16.53 -12.16 18.25
N ASN A 42 15.80 -13.27 18.02
CA ASN A 42 14.89 -13.89 18.97
C ASN A 42 15.45 -15.23 19.45
N PRO A 43 15.95 -15.33 20.70
CA PRO A 43 16.60 -16.54 21.18
C PRO A 43 15.66 -17.73 21.45
N TRP A 44 14.34 -17.52 21.46
CA TRP A 44 13.36 -18.60 21.69
C TRP A 44 12.83 -19.22 20.40
N LEU A 45 13.37 -18.83 19.25
CA LEU A 45 13.02 -19.43 17.96
C LEU A 45 14.28 -19.86 17.21
N ASP A 46 14.20 -21.01 16.55
CA ASP A 46 15.25 -21.43 15.61
C ASP A 46 15.07 -20.73 14.25
N MET A 47 15.97 -21.01 13.31
CA MET A 47 15.94 -20.43 11.97
C MET A 47 14.71 -20.88 11.13
N MET A 48 13.95 -21.86 11.61
CA MET A 48 12.73 -22.36 10.99
C MET A 48 11.46 -21.85 11.67
N GLY A 49 11.59 -21.05 12.75
CA GLY A 49 10.48 -20.52 13.53
C GLY A 49 9.96 -21.50 14.60
N ASN A 50 10.66 -22.60 14.87
CA ASN A 50 10.27 -23.54 15.92
C ASN A 50 10.72 -23.00 17.30
N SER A 51 9.92 -23.29 18.34
CA SER A 51 10.25 -22.92 19.72
C SER A 51 11.51 -23.61 20.21
N ILE A 52 12.39 -22.85 20.85
CA ILE A 52 13.58 -23.34 21.55
C ILE A 52 13.32 -23.22 23.05
N GLU A 53 13.32 -24.35 23.76
CA GLU A 53 13.13 -24.38 25.20
C GLU A 53 14.40 -23.95 25.95
N GLU A 54 15.57 -24.32 25.42
CA GLU A 54 16.89 -24.09 26.04
C GLU A 54 17.77 -23.16 25.17
N PRO A 55 17.44 -21.86 25.10
CA PRO A 55 18.12 -20.92 24.22
C PRO A 55 19.62 -20.74 24.57
N PHE A 56 20.02 -20.89 25.84
CA PHE A 56 21.41 -20.80 26.27
C PHE A 56 22.28 -21.90 25.65
N SER A 57 21.75 -23.10 25.55
CA SER A 57 22.45 -24.24 24.94
C SER A 57 22.55 -24.09 23.42
N TYR A 58 21.54 -23.46 22.79
CA TYR A 58 21.45 -23.32 21.33
C TYR A 58 22.28 -22.15 20.81
N TYR A 59 22.18 -20.97 21.44
CA TYR A 59 22.79 -19.74 20.95
C TYR A 59 23.99 -19.23 21.79
N GLY A 60 24.22 -19.81 22.94
CA GLY A 60 25.23 -19.38 23.91
C GLY A 60 24.71 -18.32 24.89
N LYS A 61 25.20 -18.45 26.14
CA LYS A 61 24.71 -17.63 27.25
C LYS A 61 24.91 -16.14 27.04
N GLU A 62 26.03 -15.70 26.52
CA GLU A 62 26.37 -14.28 26.38
C GLU A 62 25.41 -13.56 25.42
N LYS A 63 25.08 -14.20 24.29
CA LYS A 63 24.18 -13.65 23.27
C LYS A 63 22.75 -13.55 23.76
N VAL A 64 22.29 -14.55 24.52
CA VAL A 64 20.94 -14.55 25.12
C VAL A 64 20.83 -13.53 26.24
N ASP A 65 21.86 -13.44 27.13
CA ASP A 65 21.89 -12.44 28.21
C ASP A 65 21.91 -11.01 27.66
N GLU A 66 22.66 -10.76 26.60
CA GLU A 66 22.65 -9.44 25.93
C GLU A 66 21.28 -9.08 25.38
N PHE A 67 20.63 -10.01 24.71
CA PHE A 67 19.27 -9.82 24.22
C PHE A 67 18.29 -9.51 25.37
N CYS A 68 18.30 -10.30 26.42
CA CYS A 68 17.44 -10.12 27.60
C CYS A 68 17.64 -8.73 28.23
N ARG A 69 18.90 -8.33 28.44
CA ARG A 69 19.23 -6.99 28.98
C ARG A 69 18.70 -5.87 28.11
N ARG A 70 18.85 -5.97 26.79
CA ARG A 70 18.36 -4.95 25.85
C ARG A 70 16.83 -4.83 25.86
N ILE A 71 16.12 -5.95 25.89
CA ILE A 71 14.64 -5.95 25.89
C ILE A 71 14.10 -5.40 27.21
N VAL A 72 14.64 -5.84 28.35
CA VAL A 72 14.20 -5.36 29.67
C VAL A 72 14.53 -3.87 29.86
N ALA A 73 15.71 -3.42 29.46
CA ALA A 73 16.10 -2.00 29.52
C ALA A 73 15.20 -1.12 28.65
N LYS A 74 14.80 -1.58 27.48
CA LYS A 74 13.88 -0.84 26.60
C LYS A 74 12.49 -0.68 27.20
N LYS A 75 11.94 -1.70 27.86
CA LYS A 75 10.63 -1.59 28.52
C LYS A 75 10.64 -0.75 29.79
N GLY A 76 11.74 -0.72 30.51
CA GLY A 76 11.92 0.16 31.70
C GLY A 76 12.04 1.65 31.34
N GLY A 77 12.45 1.97 30.10
CA GLY A 77 12.58 3.34 29.58
C GLY A 77 11.47 3.79 28.62
N ILE A 78 10.63 2.90 28.17
CA ILE A 78 9.46 3.25 27.38
C ILE A 78 8.34 3.59 28.39
N LYS A 79 8.21 4.90 28.75
CA LYS A 79 6.89 5.41 29.07
C LYS A 79 5.98 4.76 28.04
N GLN A 80 4.93 4.06 28.50
CA GLN A 80 3.89 3.57 27.60
C GLN A 80 3.57 4.72 26.66
N VAL A 81 4.15 4.69 25.48
CA VAL A 81 3.51 5.33 24.37
C VAL A 81 2.25 4.49 24.30
N HIS A 82 1.14 5.04 24.80
CA HIS A 82 -0.16 4.52 24.46
C HIS A 82 -0.06 4.33 22.94
N GLN A 83 0.06 3.08 22.52
CA GLN A 83 -0.33 2.74 21.17
C GLN A 83 -1.80 3.16 21.17
N VAL A 84 -2.06 4.35 20.66
CA VAL A 84 -3.38 4.74 20.30
C VAL A 84 -3.70 3.81 19.15
N THR A 85 -4.22 2.63 19.48
CA THR A 85 -5.06 1.88 18.56
C THR A 85 -6.14 2.88 18.23
N VAL A 86 -6.08 3.45 17.03
CA VAL A 86 -7.14 4.33 16.56
C VAL A 86 -8.39 3.48 16.73
N ASP A 87 -9.29 3.92 17.61
CA ASP A 87 -10.56 3.24 17.86
C ASP A 87 -11.19 2.94 16.51
N SER A 88 -11.65 1.73 16.29
CA SER A 88 -12.30 1.32 15.04
C SER A 88 -13.39 2.31 14.62
N ASN A 89 -14.12 2.87 15.59
CA ASN A 89 -15.13 3.90 15.35
C ASN A 89 -14.52 5.23 14.84
N ILE A 90 -13.33 5.61 15.32
CA ILE A 90 -12.62 6.80 14.82
C ILE A 90 -12.16 6.58 13.38
N LEU A 91 -11.64 5.40 13.08
CA LEU A 91 -11.24 5.06 11.72
C LEU A 91 -12.46 5.01 10.77
N GLU A 92 -13.54 4.42 11.22
CA GLU A 92 -14.80 4.38 10.46
C GLU A 92 -15.36 5.79 10.23
N PHE A 93 -15.35 6.63 11.26
CA PHE A 93 -15.73 8.04 11.11
C PHE A 93 -14.89 8.75 10.06
N LEU A 94 -13.55 8.57 10.04
CA LEU A 94 -12.68 9.17 9.02
C LEU A 94 -12.96 8.62 7.62
N LYS A 95 -13.25 7.32 7.50
CA LYS A 95 -13.68 6.72 6.23
C LYS A 95 -14.98 7.34 5.74
N MET A 96 -15.98 7.47 6.60
CA MET A 96 -17.27 8.10 6.27
C MET A 96 -17.12 9.57 5.89
N LEU A 97 -16.24 10.32 6.54
CA LEU A 97 -15.96 11.72 6.18
C LEU A 97 -15.37 11.87 4.78
N TYR A 98 -14.49 10.95 4.38
CA TYR A 98 -13.78 11.03 3.11
C TYR A 98 -14.59 10.39 1.96
N PHE A 99 -15.12 9.20 2.17
CA PHE A 99 -15.81 8.41 1.14
C PHE A 99 -17.33 8.58 1.13
N GLY A 100 -17.88 9.19 2.17
CA GLY A 100 -19.32 9.23 2.43
C GLY A 100 -19.84 7.96 3.08
N VAL A 101 -21.09 7.98 3.50
CA VAL A 101 -21.81 6.79 3.98
C VAL A 101 -22.19 5.96 2.76
N THR A 102 -21.75 4.71 2.70
CA THR A 102 -22.03 3.80 1.59
C THR A 102 -22.05 2.36 2.09
N ASP A 103 -22.98 1.59 1.54
CA ASP A 103 -23.04 0.14 1.72
C ASP A 103 -22.21 -0.59 0.64
N ASN A 104 -21.74 0.13 -0.38
CA ASN A 104 -20.90 -0.40 -1.46
C ASN A 104 -19.50 0.24 -1.45
N PRO A 105 -18.47 -0.43 -0.87
CA PRO A 105 -17.11 0.09 -0.83
C PRO A 105 -16.46 0.22 -2.22
N PHE A 106 -16.86 -0.60 -3.20
CA PHE A 106 -16.35 -0.52 -4.57
C PHE A 106 -16.80 0.77 -5.25
N GLU A 107 -18.09 1.09 -5.16
CA GLU A 107 -18.62 2.35 -5.70
C GLU A 107 -17.98 3.56 -5.00
N ALA A 108 -17.83 3.52 -3.69
CA ALA A 108 -17.20 4.61 -2.93
C ALA A 108 -15.74 4.83 -3.33
N ALA A 109 -14.97 3.75 -3.48
CA ALA A 109 -13.58 3.80 -3.92
C ALA A 109 -13.47 4.36 -5.35
N SER A 110 -14.24 3.82 -6.28
CA SER A 110 -14.26 4.26 -7.69
C SER A 110 -14.69 5.72 -7.85
N ARG A 111 -15.73 6.15 -7.15
CA ARG A 111 -16.19 7.54 -7.16
C ARG A 111 -15.13 8.50 -6.66
N SER A 112 -14.44 8.16 -5.57
CA SER A 112 -13.35 8.99 -5.03
C SER A 112 -12.18 9.05 -5.99
N ALA A 113 -11.78 7.91 -6.55
CA ALA A 113 -10.74 7.82 -7.57
C ALA A 113 -11.08 8.65 -8.84
N TYR A 114 -12.32 8.58 -9.29
CA TYR A 114 -12.81 9.40 -10.39
C TYR A 114 -12.66 10.89 -10.10
N THR A 115 -13.00 11.34 -8.90
CA THR A 115 -12.89 12.75 -8.49
C THR A 115 -11.46 13.26 -8.59
N ASP A 116 -10.47 12.42 -8.30
CA ASP A 116 -9.04 12.79 -8.34
C ASP A 116 -8.54 13.02 -9.78
N MET A 117 -9.19 12.40 -10.80
CA MET A 117 -8.70 12.48 -12.16
C MET A 117 -9.65 13.19 -13.14
N CYS A 118 -10.95 13.29 -12.84
CA CYS A 118 -12.00 13.73 -13.80
C CYS A 118 -11.78 15.13 -14.38
N ARG A 119 -11.09 16.03 -13.66
CA ARG A 119 -10.72 17.37 -14.17
C ARG A 119 -9.83 17.32 -15.41
N THR A 120 -9.22 16.19 -15.72
CA THR A 120 -8.41 15.99 -16.94
C THR A 120 -9.24 15.57 -18.15
N ILE A 121 -10.53 15.22 -17.95
CA ILE A 121 -11.45 14.79 -19.02
C ILE A 121 -12.09 16.01 -19.68
N ARG A 122 -12.12 16.01 -21.01
CA ARG A 122 -12.79 17.04 -21.78
C ARG A 122 -14.13 16.52 -22.29
N PHE A 123 -15.22 16.85 -21.61
CA PHE A 123 -16.56 16.36 -21.95
C PHE A 123 -17.20 17.06 -23.15
N HIS A 124 -16.74 18.25 -23.51
CA HIS A 124 -17.32 19.03 -24.63
C HIS A 124 -18.87 19.13 -24.60
N GLY A 125 -19.43 19.36 -23.40
CA GLY A 125 -20.88 19.47 -23.21
C GLY A 125 -21.63 18.13 -23.09
N LYS A 126 -20.95 16.98 -23.17
CA LYS A 126 -21.57 15.66 -23.00
C LYS A 126 -21.74 15.35 -21.50
N ASN A 127 -22.81 14.61 -21.19
CA ASN A 127 -23.02 14.13 -19.81
C ASN A 127 -22.26 12.85 -19.58
N GLY A 128 -21.26 12.90 -18.70
CA GLY A 128 -20.43 11.74 -18.34
C GLY A 128 -20.94 10.93 -17.15
N GLU A 129 -22.04 11.31 -16.48
CA GLU A 129 -22.46 10.65 -15.23
C GLU A 129 -22.90 9.19 -15.45
N ALA A 130 -23.75 8.93 -16.46
CA ALA A 130 -24.19 7.58 -16.77
C ALA A 130 -23.00 6.69 -17.18
N LEU A 131 -22.05 7.25 -17.92
CA LEU A 131 -20.83 6.56 -18.31
C LEU A 131 -19.97 6.25 -17.09
N ARG A 132 -19.75 7.22 -16.19
CA ARG A 132 -19.04 7.00 -14.94
C ARG A 132 -19.64 5.84 -14.13
N LYS A 133 -20.97 5.84 -13.94
CA LYS A 133 -21.67 4.75 -13.24
C LYS A 133 -21.46 3.40 -13.91
N SER A 134 -21.43 3.35 -15.24
CA SER A 134 -21.15 2.10 -15.95
C SER A 134 -19.72 1.59 -15.76
N ILE A 135 -18.78 2.51 -15.48
CA ILE A 135 -17.41 2.14 -15.12
C ILE A 135 -17.32 1.69 -13.66
N ASP A 136 -18.08 2.28 -12.73
CA ASP A 136 -18.13 1.81 -11.34
C ASP A 136 -18.55 0.33 -11.29
N VAL A 137 -19.60 -0.06 -12.03
CA VAL A 137 -20.06 -1.46 -12.14
C VAL A 137 -18.97 -2.34 -12.80
N LEU A 138 -18.37 -1.87 -13.90
CA LEU A 138 -17.30 -2.60 -14.57
C LEU A 138 -16.12 -2.86 -13.63
N LEU A 139 -15.70 -1.86 -12.85
CA LEU A 139 -14.59 -2.00 -11.90
C LEU A 139 -14.93 -3.00 -10.80
N GLU A 140 -16.14 -2.97 -10.23
CA GLU A 140 -16.58 -3.93 -9.21
C GLU A 140 -16.54 -5.37 -9.75
N GLU A 141 -17.09 -5.61 -10.94
CA GLU A 141 -17.06 -6.92 -11.58
C GLU A 141 -15.63 -7.40 -11.85
N ARG A 142 -14.81 -6.55 -12.45
CA ARG A 142 -13.44 -6.90 -12.84
C ARG A 142 -12.49 -7.06 -11.68
N ILE A 143 -12.63 -6.27 -10.60
CA ILE A 143 -11.78 -6.38 -9.41
C ILE A 143 -12.01 -7.73 -8.70
N SER A 144 -13.22 -8.28 -8.75
CA SER A 144 -13.49 -9.59 -8.16
C SER A 144 -12.66 -10.73 -8.80
N GLU A 145 -12.21 -10.57 -10.04
CA GLU A 145 -11.35 -11.54 -10.73
C GLU A 145 -9.90 -11.56 -10.18
N LEU A 146 -9.50 -10.51 -9.46
CA LEU A 146 -8.12 -10.40 -8.94
C LEU A 146 -7.80 -11.41 -7.83
N ILE A 147 -8.81 -12.05 -7.26
CA ILE A 147 -8.60 -13.11 -6.25
C ILE A 147 -7.79 -14.28 -6.80
N ASP A 148 -7.85 -14.54 -8.12
CA ASP A 148 -7.15 -15.61 -8.79
C ASP A 148 -5.79 -15.18 -9.38
N VAL A 149 -5.39 -13.93 -9.14
CA VAL A 149 -4.11 -13.39 -9.63
C VAL A 149 -2.99 -13.77 -8.68
N ASP A 150 -2.07 -14.59 -9.16
CA ASP A 150 -0.96 -15.17 -8.39
C ASP A 150 0.43 -14.63 -8.79
N ASN A 151 0.51 -13.82 -9.86
CA ASN A 151 1.75 -13.23 -10.34
C ASN A 151 1.55 -11.87 -11.03
N SER A 152 2.65 -11.10 -11.14
CA SER A 152 2.65 -9.77 -11.74
C SER A 152 2.25 -9.77 -13.22
N GLY A 153 2.59 -10.81 -13.99
CA GLY A 153 2.23 -10.91 -15.40
C GLY A 153 0.72 -11.00 -15.60
N LYS A 154 0.02 -11.82 -14.80
CA LYS A 154 -1.44 -11.90 -14.82
C LYS A 154 -2.08 -10.57 -14.39
N TYR A 155 -1.53 -9.93 -13.36
CA TYR A 155 -2.00 -8.61 -12.94
C TYR A 155 -1.85 -7.58 -14.06
N THR A 156 -0.69 -7.51 -14.70
CA THR A 156 -0.44 -6.58 -15.80
C THR A 156 -1.41 -6.80 -16.97
N GLN A 157 -1.71 -8.05 -17.32
CA GLN A 157 -2.70 -8.38 -18.36
C GLN A 157 -4.11 -7.93 -17.97
N TRP A 158 -4.52 -8.20 -16.74
CA TRP A 158 -5.79 -7.74 -16.20
C TRP A 158 -5.87 -6.20 -16.22
N HIS A 159 -4.83 -5.53 -15.72
CA HIS A 159 -4.76 -4.08 -15.65
C HIS A 159 -4.82 -3.43 -17.05
N TYR A 160 -4.10 -3.99 -18.00
CA TYR A 160 -4.22 -3.56 -19.41
C TYR A 160 -5.64 -3.71 -19.93
N SER A 161 -6.24 -4.88 -19.74
CA SER A 161 -7.59 -5.18 -20.21
C SER A 161 -8.63 -4.21 -19.65
N ILE A 162 -8.60 -3.93 -18.36
CA ILE A 162 -9.56 -3.01 -17.74
C ILE A 162 -9.32 -1.55 -18.17
N CYS A 163 -8.08 -1.09 -18.24
CA CYS A 163 -7.75 0.24 -18.74
C CYS A 163 -8.27 0.43 -20.19
N LYS A 164 -8.04 -0.56 -21.05
CA LYS A 164 -8.52 -0.53 -22.44
C LYS A 164 -10.05 -0.48 -22.53
N GLN A 165 -10.74 -1.30 -21.73
CA GLN A 165 -12.22 -1.29 -21.69
C GLN A 165 -12.79 0.08 -21.26
N ILE A 166 -12.14 0.74 -20.30
CA ILE A 166 -12.55 2.09 -19.89
C ILE A 166 -12.36 3.09 -21.03
N VAL A 167 -11.19 3.08 -21.67
CA VAL A 167 -10.92 3.94 -22.84
C VAL A 167 -11.95 3.72 -23.92
N ASP A 168 -12.20 2.47 -24.32
CA ASP A 168 -13.15 2.11 -25.38
C ASP A 168 -14.59 2.59 -25.09
N LYS A 169 -15.03 2.50 -23.82
CA LYS A 169 -16.35 3.00 -23.42
C LYS A 169 -16.47 4.52 -23.56
N TYR A 170 -15.41 5.27 -23.21
CA TYR A 170 -15.37 6.72 -23.36
C TYR A 170 -15.31 7.13 -24.83
N GLU A 171 -14.48 6.47 -25.63
CA GLU A 171 -14.38 6.70 -27.07
C GLU A 171 -15.71 6.39 -27.79
N ALA A 172 -16.37 5.29 -27.43
CA ALA A 172 -17.69 4.94 -27.96
C ALA A 172 -18.75 6.01 -27.64
N ALA A 173 -18.63 6.72 -26.51
CA ALA A 173 -19.45 7.88 -26.17
C ALA A 173 -18.97 9.17 -26.88
N GLY A 174 -17.91 9.10 -27.66
CA GLY A 174 -17.29 10.23 -28.37
C GLY A 174 -16.61 11.21 -27.42
N ILE A 175 -16.11 10.73 -26.28
CA ILE A 175 -15.33 11.49 -25.31
C ILE A 175 -13.89 10.99 -25.39
N GLU A 176 -12.97 11.91 -25.65
CA GLU A 176 -11.54 11.60 -25.69
C GLU A 176 -11.05 11.15 -24.30
N PHE A 177 -10.46 9.97 -24.24
CA PHE A 177 -9.98 9.37 -23.00
C PHE A 177 -8.70 8.57 -23.26
N TYR A 178 -7.78 8.56 -22.31
CA TYR A 178 -6.44 8.02 -22.47
C TYR A 178 -6.13 6.94 -21.46
N ILE A 179 -5.18 6.07 -21.80
CA ILE A 179 -4.63 5.05 -20.86
C ILE A 179 -4.16 5.68 -19.57
N GLY A 180 -3.49 6.85 -19.62
CA GLY A 180 -3.05 7.56 -18.43
C GLY A 180 -4.18 7.93 -17.47
N GLN A 181 -5.34 8.30 -18.00
CA GLN A 181 -6.53 8.56 -17.18
C GLN A 181 -7.15 7.27 -16.65
N ALA A 182 -7.20 6.23 -17.46
CA ALA A 182 -7.72 4.92 -17.07
C ALA A 182 -6.88 4.30 -15.94
N GLN A 183 -5.54 4.26 -16.07
CA GLN A 183 -4.66 3.73 -15.03
C GLN A 183 -4.84 4.51 -13.71
N LYS A 184 -4.96 5.84 -13.77
CA LYS A 184 -5.15 6.63 -12.55
C LYS A 184 -6.44 6.24 -11.85
N TRP A 185 -7.53 6.08 -12.61
CA TRP A 185 -8.81 5.66 -12.05
C TRP A 185 -8.72 4.26 -11.43
N VAL A 186 -8.20 3.27 -12.18
CA VAL A 186 -8.08 1.88 -11.71
C VAL A 186 -7.20 1.80 -10.47
N ASN A 187 -5.98 2.35 -10.52
CA ASN A 187 -5.02 2.25 -9.43
C ASN A 187 -5.49 3.00 -8.16
N MET A 188 -6.11 4.18 -8.32
CA MET A 188 -6.70 4.89 -7.19
C MET A 188 -7.92 4.17 -6.62
N THR A 189 -8.72 3.50 -7.45
CA THR A 189 -9.83 2.66 -6.96
C THR A 189 -9.32 1.54 -6.09
N LEU A 190 -8.31 0.80 -6.53
CA LEU A 190 -7.69 -0.27 -5.76
C LEU A 190 -7.04 0.24 -4.47
N LYS A 191 -6.35 1.37 -4.53
CA LYS A 191 -5.78 2.05 -3.37
C LYS A 191 -6.85 2.43 -2.34
N TYR A 192 -7.95 3.01 -2.77
CA TYR A 192 -9.04 3.40 -1.88
C TYR A 192 -9.82 2.18 -1.36
N LEU A 193 -9.97 1.17 -2.18
CA LEU A 193 -10.58 -0.09 -1.76
C LEU A 193 -9.76 -0.76 -0.65
N TYR A 194 -8.42 -0.72 -0.75
CA TYR A 194 -7.54 -1.19 0.32
C TYR A 194 -7.75 -0.42 1.64
N VAL A 195 -7.98 0.89 1.59
CA VAL A 195 -8.30 1.68 2.78
C VAL A 195 -9.67 1.31 3.37
N LEU A 196 -10.66 1.06 2.51
CA LEU A 196 -12.03 0.75 2.94
C LEU A 196 -12.17 -0.69 3.45
N VAL A 197 -11.71 -1.64 2.67
CA VAL A 197 -11.87 -3.10 2.89
C VAL A 197 -10.56 -3.84 2.55
N PRO A 198 -9.54 -3.71 3.40
CA PRO A 198 -8.20 -4.25 3.12
C PRO A 198 -8.21 -5.74 2.81
N ASP A 199 -9.04 -6.53 3.47
CA ASP A 199 -9.11 -7.99 3.30
C ASP A 199 -9.45 -8.41 1.86
N VAL A 200 -10.15 -7.55 1.11
CA VAL A 200 -10.50 -7.80 -0.30
C VAL A 200 -9.30 -7.63 -1.21
N VAL A 201 -8.40 -6.71 -0.87
CA VAL A 201 -7.26 -6.33 -1.72
C VAL A 201 -5.98 -7.06 -1.34
N GLU A 202 -5.84 -7.47 -0.08
CA GLU A 202 -4.64 -8.12 0.47
C GLU A 202 -4.11 -9.29 -0.38
N PRO A 203 -4.95 -10.19 -0.94
CA PRO A 203 -4.46 -11.32 -1.73
C PRO A 203 -3.58 -10.93 -2.93
N PHE A 204 -3.84 -9.76 -3.52
CA PHE A 204 -3.13 -9.28 -4.71
C PHE A 204 -2.41 -7.93 -4.50
N TYR A 205 -2.41 -7.39 -3.28
CA TYR A 205 -1.82 -6.10 -2.92
C TYR A 205 -0.40 -5.90 -3.47
N ARG A 206 0.42 -6.93 -3.38
CA ARG A 206 1.83 -6.92 -3.85
C ARG A 206 2.02 -6.69 -5.35
N PHE A 207 0.97 -6.87 -6.14
CA PHE A 207 1.04 -6.71 -7.60
C PHE A 207 0.50 -5.35 -8.05
N LEU A 208 -0.09 -4.57 -7.13
CA LEU A 208 -0.71 -3.30 -7.47
C LEU A 208 0.32 -2.30 -7.99
N HIS A 209 -0.08 -1.57 -9.00
CA HIS A 209 0.72 -0.49 -9.58
C HIS A 209 0.52 0.83 -8.82
N ILE A 210 1.48 1.72 -8.95
CA ILE A 210 1.43 3.07 -8.39
C ILE A 210 0.49 3.93 -9.26
N PRO A 211 -0.44 4.70 -8.68
CA PRO A 211 -1.27 5.63 -9.44
C PRO A 211 -0.42 6.80 -9.98
N LEU A 212 -0.01 6.75 -11.26
CA LEU A 212 0.81 7.79 -11.85
C LEU A 212 0.06 9.12 -12.00
N ASP A 213 0.66 10.18 -11.49
CA ASP A 213 0.26 11.56 -11.69
C ASP A 213 1.49 12.50 -11.64
N ASN A 214 1.25 13.80 -11.83
CA ASN A 214 2.34 14.80 -11.78
C ASN A 214 3.12 14.76 -10.47
N TYR A 215 2.43 14.43 -9.39
CA TYR A 215 3.00 14.43 -8.06
C TYR A 215 4.00 13.30 -7.86
N ILE A 216 3.57 12.09 -8.20
CA ILE A 216 4.40 10.90 -8.16
C ILE A 216 5.57 11.01 -9.13
N MET A 217 5.31 11.49 -10.36
CA MET A 217 6.37 11.69 -11.36
C MET A 217 7.41 12.74 -10.94
N ASP A 218 6.98 13.78 -10.24
CA ASP A 218 7.88 14.79 -9.67
C ASP A 218 8.78 14.22 -8.58
N ILE A 219 8.23 13.38 -7.69
CA ILE A 219 8.98 12.69 -6.65
C ILE A 219 9.97 11.70 -7.27
N ALA A 220 9.49 10.87 -8.22
CA ALA A 220 10.31 9.90 -8.94
C ALA A 220 11.52 10.56 -9.61
N LYS A 221 11.30 11.68 -10.28
CA LYS A 221 12.37 12.46 -10.91
C LYS A 221 13.34 13.06 -9.91
N LYS A 222 12.83 13.76 -8.88
CA LYS A 222 13.66 14.55 -7.96
C LYS A 222 14.43 13.70 -6.96
N GLN A 223 13.83 12.62 -6.46
CA GLN A 223 14.41 11.79 -5.41
C GLN A 223 15.10 10.53 -5.91
N TYR A 224 14.65 10.00 -7.06
CA TYR A 224 15.12 8.71 -7.59
C TYR A 224 15.74 8.80 -8.99
N GLY A 225 15.72 9.97 -9.62
CA GLY A 225 16.34 10.16 -10.94
C GLY A 225 15.56 9.51 -12.10
N VAL A 226 14.32 9.06 -11.88
CA VAL A 226 13.50 8.48 -12.95
C VAL A 226 13.12 9.57 -13.94
N PRO A 227 13.45 9.46 -15.24
CA PRO A 227 13.17 10.48 -16.23
C PRO A 227 11.65 10.71 -16.38
N SER A 228 11.25 11.98 -16.53
CA SER A 228 9.85 12.28 -16.84
C SER A 228 9.46 11.74 -18.21
N LEU A 229 8.19 11.38 -18.38
CA LEU A 229 7.63 11.08 -19.68
C LEU A 229 7.67 12.32 -20.59
N SER A 230 7.68 12.10 -21.88
CA SER A 230 7.61 13.17 -22.91
C SER A 230 6.23 13.82 -22.99
N THR A 231 5.23 13.16 -22.48
CA THR A 231 3.82 13.62 -22.44
C THR A 231 3.31 13.74 -21.01
N ALA A 232 2.25 14.51 -20.81
CA ALA A 232 1.57 14.55 -19.52
C ALA A 232 0.98 13.17 -19.17
N TRP A 233 1.05 12.76 -17.91
CA TRP A 233 0.52 11.46 -17.47
C TRP A 233 -0.91 11.19 -17.96
N SER A 234 -1.79 12.20 -17.95
CA SER A 234 -3.18 12.08 -18.38
C SER A 234 -3.37 11.96 -19.91
N ARG A 235 -2.29 12.03 -20.67
CA ARG A 235 -2.26 11.94 -22.15
C ARG A 235 -1.48 10.73 -22.65
N ILE A 236 -1.04 9.85 -21.75
CA ILE A 236 -0.42 8.58 -22.13
C ILE A 236 -1.48 7.80 -22.92
N SER A 237 -1.21 7.51 -24.18
CA SER A 237 -2.11 6.78 -25.08
C SER A 237 -1.72 5.32 -25.25
N ASP A 238 -0.43 5.00 -25.11
CA ASP A 238 0.07 3.64 -25.19
C ASP A 238 0.26 3.06 -23.78
N TYR A 239 -0.26 1.86 -23.57
CA TYR A 239 -0.09 1.14 -22.31
C TYR A 239 1.35 0.75 -22.06
N GLN A 240 2.15 0.51 -23.10
CA GLN A 240 3.57 0.18 -22.94
C GLN A 240 4.36 1.35 -22.38
N ASP A 241 4.07 2.58 -22.80
CA ASP A 241 4.70 3.78 -22.23
C ASP A 241 4.42 3.93 -20.73
N TYR A 242 3.20 3.61 -20.32
CA TYR A 242 2.80 3.55 -18.91
C TYR A 242 3.56 2.46 -18.16
N LEU A 243 3.57 1.24 -18.70
CA LEU A 243 4.19 0.07 -18.06
C LEU A 243 5.72 0.24 -17.93
N ASP A 244 6.37 0.77 -18.94
CA ASP A 244 7.81 1.07 -18.91
C ASP A 244 8.17 2.09 -17.83
N TYR A 245 7.29 3.06 -17.58
CA TYR A 245 7.50 4.03 -16.51
C TYR A 245 7.31 3.37 -15.13
N GLU A 246 6.27 2.57 -14.95
CA GLU A 246 6.05 1.78 -13.73
C GLU A 246 7.26 0.90 -13.42
N GLN A 247 7.78 0.16 -14.42
CA GLN A 247 8.93 -0.71 -14.24
C GLN A 247 10.18 0.07 -13.81
N LYS A 248 10.48 1.20 -14.44
CA LYS A 248 11.61 2.07 -14.04
C LYS A 248 11.45 2.58 -12.60
N LEU A 249 10.24 2.85 -12.17
CA LEU A 249 9.98 3.28 -10.80
C LEU A 249 10.18 2.12 -9.83
N MET A 250 9.71 0.91 -10.18
CA MET A 250 9.90 -0.29 -9.38
C MET A 250 11.37 -0.70 -9.21
N GLU A 251 12.22 -0.43 -10.20
CA GLU A 251 13.66 -0.72 -10.13
C GLU A 251 14.40 0.12 -9.07
N VAL A 252 13.84 1.26 -8.67
CA VAL A 252 14.49 2.21 -7.76
C VAL A 252 13.84 2.31 -6.38
N ILE A 253 12.72 1.63 -6.16
CA ILE A 253 12.05 1.58 -4.85
C ILE A 253 12.26 0.22 -4.20
N ASP A 254 12.51 0.24 -2.88
CA ASP A 254 12.78 -0.96 -2.08
C ASP A 254 11.55 -1.42 -1.25
N GLU A 255 10.39 -0.81 -1.50
CA GLU A 255 9.16 -1.02 -0.74
C GLU A 255 8.06 -1.56 -1.67
N MET A 256 6.97 -2.09 -1.11
CA MET A 256 5.76 -2.38 -1.90
C MET A 256 5.27 -1.10 -2.58
N PRO A 257 4.78 -1.18 -3.83
CA PRO A 257 4.45 0.00 -4.62
C PRO A 257 3.51 0.99 -3.93
N LEU A 258 2.41 0.49 -3.38
CA LEU A 258 1.46 1.35 -2.67
C LEU A 258 1.95 1.81 -1.30
N ASP A 259 2.76 1.02 -0.57
CA ASP A 259 3.35 1.47 0.69
C ASP A 259 4.27 2.66 0.46
N TRP A 260 5.11 2.56 -0.58
CA TRP A 260 5.97 3.66 -1.02
C TRP A 260 5.14 4.89 -1.40
N GLU A 261 4.09 4.72 -2.19
CA GLU A 261 3.24 5.81 -2.64
C GLU A 261 2.52 6.51 -1.48
N PHE A 262 1.90 5.76 -0.56
CA PHE A 262 1.28 6.30 0.65
C PHE A 262 2.27 7.15 1.47
N LYS A 263 3.46 6.61 1.69
CA LYS A 263 4.53 7.28 2.44
C LYS A 263 4.97 8.58 1.75
N LYS A 264 5.25 8.51 0.44
CA LYS A 264 5.71 9.67 -0.33
C LYS A 264 4.66 10.74 -0.46
N TRP A 265 3.41 10.37 -0.63
CA TRP A 265 2.31 11.32 -0.63
C TRP A 265 2.23 12.09 0.70
N VAL A 266 2.28 11.39 1.83
CA VAL A 266 2.23 12.02 3.17
C VAL A 266 3.45 12.92 3.40
N GLU A 267 4.66 12.48 3.06
CA GLU A 267 5.89 13.26 3.19
C GLU A 267 5.79 14.58 2.43
N SER A 268 5.35 14.55 1.21
CA SER A 268 5.31 15.70 0.34
C SER A 268 4.20 16.70 0.73
N VAL A 269 3.01 16.25 1.15
CA VAL A 269 1.97 17.15 1.69
C VAL A 269 2.47 17.89 2.92
N ARG A 270 3.23 17.22 3.79
CA ARG A 270 3.85 17.88 4.97
C ARG A 270 4.86 18.94 4.57
N GLN A 271 5.71 18.65 3.58
CA GLN A 271 6.71 19.61 3.07
C GLN A 271 6.05 20.85 2.45
N GLN A 272 5.00 20.67 1.65
CA GLN A 272 4.28 21.81 1.04
C GLN A 272 3.62 22.75 2.08
N LYS A 273 3.13 22.18 3.18
CA LYS A 273 2.54 22.99 4.27
C LYS A 273 3.60 23.78 5.04
N SER A 274 4.80 23.23 5.25
CA SER A 274 5.89 23.94 5.93
C SER A 274 6.42 25.13 5.13
N ILE A 275 6.43 25.03 3.80
CA ILE A 275 6.85 26.14 2.90
C ILE A 275 5.81 27.28 2.86
N LYS A 276 4.52 26.97 3.01
CA LYS A 276 3.45 27.99 2.98
C LYS A 276 3.26 28.70 4.32
N SER A 277 3.86 28.22 5.39
CA SER A 277 3.81 28.78 6.75
C SER A 277 5.09 29.54 7.15
N SER A 278 6.08 29.57 6.29
CA SER A 278 7.29 30.40 6.35
C SER A 278 7.20 31.56 5.38
#